data_e58b3090a1a8941c338e1176aec86387
#
_entry.id   e58b3090a1a8941c338e1176aec86387
#
_cell.length_a   1.000
_cell.length_b   1.000
_cell.length_c   1.000
_cell.angle_alpha   90.00
_cell.angle_beta   90.00
_cell.angle_gamma   90.00
#
_symmetry.space_group_name_H-M   'P 1'
#
loop_
_entity.id
_entity.type
_entity.pdbx_description
1 polymer ?
#
loop_
_entity_poly.entity_id
_entity_poly.type
_entity_poly.pdbx_seq_one_letter_code
_entity_poly.pdbx_strand_id
1 'polypeptide(L)'
;MHKLYFAYGSNMDFDQMAFRCPGAEYLGVATLPNYELKMDGAGFATVIPAAGKHVQGALWDLSGANESKMDGFEGVSSHCYEKTFVEVQYAGNHTQDTVICNAFGFNDYDPEAQDAYTLEALIYLSLRGPFKDWSFREDYVTKVRNGAAGIGVDAHTMDQLNRIQVIPNANVA
;
A
#
# COMPACT_ATOMS: atom_id res chain seq x y z
N MET A 1 -1.15 -2.36 -20.63
CA MET A 1 0.11 -1.99 -19.97
C MET A 1 -0.05 -2.34 -18.51
N HIS A 2 0.94 -2.99 -17.90
CA HIS A 2 0.98 -3.36 -16.49
C HIS A 2 1.70 -2.28 -15.68
N LYS A 3 1.34 -2.12 -14.40
CA LYS A 3 1.96 -1.18 -13.47
C LYS A 3 2.11 -1.81 -12.10
N LEU A 4 3.23 -1.53 -11.44
CA LEU A 4 3.38 -1.85 -10.02
C LEU A 4 2.49 -0.92 -9.19
N TYR A 5 1.79 -1.49 -8.22
CA TYR A 5 0.95 -0.75 -7.27
C TYR A 5 1.35 -1.10 -5.83
N PHE A 6 1.67 -0.08 -5.06
CA PHE A 6 1.99 -0.22 -3.65
C PHE A 6 0.76 0.07 -2.78
N ALA A 7 0.30 -0.93 -2.05
CA ALA A 7 -0.85 -0.88 -1.16
C ALA A 7 -0.41 -0.93 0.31
N TYR A 8 -0.73 0.10 1.08
CA TYR A 8 -0.42 0.24 2.51
C TYR A 8 -1.66 0.23 3.41
N GLY A 9 -2.85 0.21 2.82
CA GLY A 9 -4.15 0.22 3.49
C GLY A 9 -4.93 -1.07 3.31
N SER A 10 -6.26 -0.97 3.18
CA SER A 10 -7.11 -2.16 3.07
C SER A 10 -6.85 -3.02 1.82
N ASN A 11 -6.15 -2.49 0.81
CA ASN A 11 -5.74 -3.26 -0.38
C ASN A 11 -4.54 -4.20 -0.12
N MET A 12 -4.04 -4.30 1.12
CA MET A 12 -3.19 -5.43 1.54
C MET A 12 -3.99 -6.72 1.72
N ASP A 13 -5.31 -6.64 1.84
CA ASP A 13 -6.22 -7.77 1.97
C ASP A 13 -6.49 -8.42 0.60
N PHE A 14 -6.21 -9.73 0.48
CA PHE A 14 -6.32 -10.48 -0.78
C PHE A 14 -7.77 -10.55 -1.30
N ASP A 15 -8.74 -10.74 -0.42
CA ASP A 15 -10.16 -10.84 -0.81
C ASP A 15 -10.65 -9.49 -1.36
N GLN A 16 -10.23 -8.39 -0.74
CA GLN A 16 -10.54 -7.07 -1.23
C GLN A 16 -9.91 -6.80 -2.60
N MET A 17 -8.65 -7.19 -2.81
CA MET A 17 -7.99 -7.02 -4.10
C MET A 17 -8.61 -7.92 -5.17
N ALA A 18 -8.95 -9.17 -4.87
CA ALA A 18 -9.66 -10.04 -5.79
C ALA A 18 -11.01 -9.46 -6.23
N PHE A 19 -11.71 -8.77 -5.33
CA PHE A 19 -12.97 -8.07 -5.63
C PHE A 19 -12.76 -6.79 -6.47
N ARG A 20 -11.81 -5.93 -6.06
CA ARG A 20 -11.56 -4.62 -6.69
C ARG A 20 -10.87 -4.74 -8.05
N CYS A 21 -9.87 -5.62 -8.12
CA CYS A 21 -8.97 -5.79 -9.25
C CYS A 21 -8.78 -7.28 -9.59
N PRO A 22 -9.82 -7.95 -10.13
CA PRO A 22 -9.71 -9.34 -10.54
C PRO A 22 -8.53 -9.56 -11.48
N GLY A 23 -7.67 -10.54 -11.17
CA GLY A 23 -6.47 -10.86 -11.94
C GLY A 23 -5.25 -9.97 -11.62
N ALA A 24 -5.31 -9.12 -10.59
CA ALA A 24 -4.11 -8.51 -10.04
C ALA A 24 -3.25 -9.59 -9.37
N GLU A 25 -1.94 -9.55 -9.62
CA GLU A 25 -1.01 -10.53 -9.06
C GLU A 25 -0.25 -9.92 -7.87
N TYR A 26 -0.24 -10.63 -6.75
CA TYR A 26 0.55 -10.26 -5.58
C TYR A 26 2.01 -10.63 -5.81
N LEU A 27 2.90 -9.65 -5.71
CA LEU A 27 4.33 -9.83 -5.96
C LEU A 27 5.15 -9.99 -4.68
N GLY A 28 4.65 -9.49 -3.55
CA GLY A 28 5.35 -9.58 -2.27
C GLY A 28 5.19 -8.34 -1.42
N VAL A 29 5.98 -8.27 -0.33
CA VAL A 29 6.07 -7.10 0.53
C VAL A 29 7.10 -6.14 -0.03
N ALA A 30 6.75 -4.85 -0.10
CA ALA A 30 7.70 -3.78 -0.41
C ALA A 30 7.74 -2.75 0.72
N THR A 31 8.82 -1.98 0.78
CA THR A 31 9.05 -0.95 1.80
C THR A 31 9.04 0.43 1.14
N LEU A 32 8.19 1.33 1.63
CA LEU A 32 8.17 2.75 1.27
C LEU A 32 9.02 3.53 2.29
N PRO A 33 10.23 3.96 1.94
CA PRO A 33 11.13 4.68 2.86
C PRO A 33 10.69 6.13 3.04
N ASN A 34 11.01 6.71 4.20
CA ASN A 34 10.76 8.11 4.55
C ASN A 34 9.28 8.51 4.59
N TYR A 35 8.41 7.56 4.94
CA TYR A 35 6.98 7.78 5.17
C TYR A 35 6.53 7.18 6.50
N GLU A 36 5.44 7.72 7.05
CA GLU A 36 4.71 7.13 8.17
C GLU A 36 3.22 6.99 7.85
N LEU A 37 2.59 5.98 8.46
CA LEU A 37 1.17 5.70 8.28
C LEU A 37 0.33 6.59 9.20
N LYS A 38 -0.75 7.16 8.64
CA LYS A 38 -1.74 7.99 9.32
C LYS A 38 -3.15 7.61 8.88
N MET A 39 -4.15 8.14 9.60
CA MET A 39 -5.54 8.15 9.18
C MET A 39 -5.92 9.52 8.66
N ASP A 40 -6.66 9.57 7.57
CA ASP A 40 -7.19 10.82 7.00
C ASP A 40 -8.41 11.34 7.77
N GLY A 41 -8.91 12.50 7.37
CA GLY A 41 -10.08 13.13 8.00
C GLY A 41 -11.37 12.30 7.93
N ALA A 42 -11.46 11.37 6.99
CA ALA A 42 -12.57 10.43 6.84
C ALA A 42 -12.32 9.07 7.52
N GLY A 43 -11.19 8.89 8.19
CA GLY A 43 -10.84 7.70 8.97
C GLY A 43 -10.26 6.56 8.12
N PHE A 44 -9.74 6.84 6.92
CA PHE A 44 -9.04 5.87 6.08
C PHE A 44 -7.53 6.05 6.15
N ALA A 45 -6.78 4.97 5.86
CA ALA A 45 -5.33 5.00 5.87
C ALA A 45 -4.77 5.89 4.77
N THR A 46 -3.70 6.60 5.12
CA THR A 46 -2.81 7.31 4.21
C THR A 46 -1.38 7.21 4.72
N VAL A 47 -0.42 7.62 3.91
CA VAL A 47 0.97 7.79 4.33
C VAL A 47 1.38 9.24 4.09
N ILE A 48 2.22 9.76 4.99
CA ILE A 48 2.76 11.12 4.89
C ILE A 48 4.29 11.07 4.98
N PRO A 49 5.01 12.04 4.37
CA PRO A 49 6.46 12.09 4.47
C PRO A 49 6.92 12.17 5.93
N ALA A 50 7.89 11.32 6.31
CA ALA A 50 8.48 11.26 7.64
C ALA A 50 9.92 10.70 7.54
N ALA A 51 10.91 11.59 7.53
CA ALA A 51 12.31 11.21 7.36
C ALA A 51 12.75 10.15 8.39
N GLY A 52 13.45 9.11 7.93
CA GLY A 52 13.96 8.02 8.75
C GLY A 52 12.93 6.98 9.20
N LYS A 53 11.65 7.15 8.84
CA LYS A 53 10.62 6.11 9.02
C LYS A 53 10.39 5.33 7.73
N HIS A 54 9.65 4.25 7.81
CA HIS A 54 9.20 3.51 6.64
C HIS A 54 7.84 2.86 6.89
N VAL A 55 7.18 2.49 5.80
CA VAL A 55 5.93 1.72 5.82
C VAL A 55 6.08 0.54 4.87
N GLN A 56 5.83 -0.67 5.35
CA GLN A 56 5.71 -1.83 4.49
C GLN A 56 4.27 -2.02 4.02
N GLY A 57 4.14 -2.58 2.81
CA GLY A 57 2.85 -2.85 2.20
C GLY A 57 2.95 -3.92 1.12
N ALA A 58 1.81 -4.22 0.51
CA ALA A 58 1.72 -5.18 -0.58
C ALA A 58 2.11 -4.54 -1.91
N LEU A 59 2.97 -5.20 -2.68
CA LEU A 59 3.24 -4.84 -4.06
C LEU A 59 2.39 -5.73 -4.98
N TRP A 60 1.66 -5.10 -5.90
CA TRP A 60 0.77 -5.76 -6.86
C TRP A 60 1.14 -5.40 -8.29
N ASP A 61 0.97 -6.35 -9.22
CA ASP A 61 0.92 -6.07 -10.65
C ASP A 61 -0.53 -5.77 -11.06
N LEU A 62 -0.79 -4.57 -11.54
CA LEU A 62 -2.08 -4.14 -12.05
C LEU A 62 -2.11 -4.02 -13.57
N SER A 63 -3.08 -4.64 -14.23
CA SER A 63 -3.42 -4.31 -15.61
C SER A 63 -4.00 -2.89 -15.71
N GLY A 64 -3.93 -2.26 -16.90
CA GLY A 64 -4.52 -0.94 -17.12
C GLY A 64 -6.03 -0.87 -16.86
N ALA A 65 -6.77 -1.98 -17.07
CA ALA A 65 -8.19 -2.07 -16.75
C ALA A 65 -8.43 -2.06 -15.24
N ASN A 66 -7.56 -2.71 -14.45
CA ASN A 66 -7.62 -2.71 -13.00
C ASN A 66 -7.22 -1.35 -12.41
N GLU A 67 -6.24 -0.67 -12.99
CA GLU A 67 -5.89 0.71 -12.59
C GLU A 67 -7.10 1.64 -12.68
N SER A 68 -7.83 1.61 -13.80
CA SER A 68 -9.02 2.46 -13.98
C SER A 68 -10.14 2.14 -12.97
N LYS A 69 -10.30 0.87 -12.59
CA LYS A 69 -11.23 0.49 -11.52
C LYS A 69 -10.78 0.99 -10.17
N MET A 70 -9.47 0.88 -9.87
CA MET A 70 -8.90 1.36 -8.62
C MET A 70 -9.07 2.88 -8.48
N ASP A 71 -8.86 3.66 -9.56
CA ASP A 71 -9.13 5.10 -9.58
C ASP A 71 -10.57 5.43 -9.12
N GLY A 72 -11.53 4.58 -9.50
CA GLY A 72 -12.92 4.70 -9.06
C GLY A 72 -13.11 4.40 -7.57
N PHE A 73 -12.52 3.33 -7.07
CA PHE A 73 -12.60 2.96 -5.64
C PHE A 73 -11.92 3.98 -4.73
N GLU A 74 -10.79 4.54 -5.19
CA GLU A 74 -10.05 5.57 -4.43
C GLU A 74 -10.65 6.98 -4.60
N GLY A 75 -11.64 7.13 -5.50
CA GLY A 75 -12.33 8.40 -5.71
C GLY A 75 -11.42 9.49 -6.26
N VAL A 76 -10.53 9.15 -7.20
CA VAL A 76 -9.58 10.09 -7.81
C VAL A 76 -10.32 11.25 -8.48
N SER A 77 -11.39 10.95 -9.24
CA SER A 77 -12.22 11.98 -9.89
C SER A 77 -12.97 12.89 -8.89
N SER A 78 -13.15 12.44 -7.65
CA SER A 78 -13.80 13.18 -6.56
C SER A 78 -12.79 13.83 -5.62
N HIS A 79 -11.49 13.85 -5.97
CA HIS A 79 -10.41 14.39 -5.16
C HIS A 79 -10.32 13.81 -3.73
N CYS A 80 -10.72 12.53 -3.56
CA CYS A 80 -10.54 11.83 -2.29
C CYS A 80 -9.08 11.42 -2.10
N TYR A 81 -8.48 10.84 -3.16
CA TYR A 81 -7.07 10.48 -3.23
C TYR A 81 -6.46 11.06 -4.51
N GLU A 82 -5.19 11.42 -4.43
CA GLU A 82 -4.37 11.64 -5.61
C GLU A 82 -3.60 10.38 -5.96
N LYS A 83 -3.39 10.17 -7.24
CA LYS A 83 -2.61 9.10 -7.80
C LYS A 83 -1.23 9.63 -8.20
N THR A 84 -0.17 9.03 -7.68
CA THR A 84 1.20 9.40 -7.98
C THR A 84 2.11 8.19 -8.00
N PHE A 85 3.40 8.39 -8.24
CA PHE A 85 4.42 7.35 -8.21
C PHE A 85 5.41 7.61 -7.08
N VAL A 86 5.88 6.53 -6.47
CA VAL A 86 6.89 6.54 -5.40
C VAL A 86 7.92 5.46 -5.65
N GLU A 87 9.12 5.67 -5.12
CA GLU A 87 10.14 4.63 -5.09
C GLU A 87 9.93 3.75 -3.85
N VAL A 88 9.83 2.44 -4.07
CA VAL A 88 9.73 1.43 -3.02
C VAL A 88 10.91 0.48 -3.11
N GLN A 89 11.33 -0.05 -1.97
CA GLN A 89 12.36 -1.07 -1.88
C GLN A 89 11.68 -2.44 -1.82
N TYR A 90 12.08 -3.33 -2.72
CA TYR A 90 11.54 -4.68 -2.84
C TYR A 90 12.68 -5.70 -2.71
N ALA A 91 12.59 -6.57 -1.71
CA ALA A 91 13.63 -7.55 -1.41
C ALA A 91 13.55 -8.83 -2.28
N GLY A 92 12.50 -8.96 -3.09
CA GLY A 92 12.30 -10.12 -3.95
C GLY A 92 11.93 -11.42 -3.23
N ASN A 93 11.35 -12.34 -3.98
CA ASN A 93 11.48 -13.76 -3.74
C ASN A 93 11.76 -14.40 -5.12
N HIS A 94 12.72 -15.27 -5.21
CA HIS A 94 13.29 -15.83 -6.45
C HIS A 94 12.28 -16.31 -7.51
N THR A 95 11.04 -16.59 -7.13
CA THR A 95 10.00 -17.09 -8.04
C THR A 95 9.26 -15.96 -8.77
N GLN A 96 9.16 -14.78 -8.18
CA GLN A 96 8.41 -13.64 -8.75
C GLN A 96 9.33 -12.60 -9.39
N ASP A 97 10.62 -12.63 -9.08
CA ASP A 97 11.61 -11.73 -9.66
C ASP A 97 11.66 -11.83 -11.18
N THR A 98 11.50 -13.03 -11.73
CA THR A 98 11.42 -13.26 -13.19
C THR A 98 10.20 -12.57 -13.81
N VAL A 99 9.07 -12.54 -13.10
CA VAL A 99 7.83 -11.86 -13.56
C VAL A 99 8.04 -10.35 -13.57
N ILE A 100 8.63 -9.80 -12.50
CA ILE A 100 8.94 -8.36 -12.38
C ILE A 100 9.95 -7.96 -13.45
N CYS A 101 11.05 -8.70 -13.62
CA CYS A 101 12.07 -8.42 -14.63
C CYS A 101 11.49 -8.45 -16.05
N ASN A 102 10.69 -9.45 -16.39
CA ASN A 102 10.10 -9.58 -17.71
C ASN A 102 9.01 -8.55 -18.00
N ALA A 103 8.17 -8.22 -17.00
CA ALA A 103 7.04 -7.31 -17.17
C ALA A 103 7.46 -5.83 -17.16
N PHE A 104 8.52 -5.49 -16.42
CA PHE A 104 8.94 -4.10 -16.17
C PHE A 104 10.33 -3.76 -16.71
N GLY A 105 10.98 -4.71 -17.41
CA GLY A 105 12.20 -4.46 -18.18
C GLY A 105 13.48 -4.30 -17.33
N PHE A 106 13.53 -4.88 -16.14
CA PHE A 106 14.74 -4.90 -15.32
C PHE A 106 15.71 -5.96 -15.86
N ASN A 107 16.67 -5.54 -16.70
CA ASN A 107 17.65 -6.44 -17.32
C ASN A 107 18.82 -6.81 -16.40
N ASP A 108 18.97 -6.17 -15.26
CA ASP A 108 20.08 -6.33 -14.31
C ASP A 108 19.68 -7.16 -13.07
N TYR A 109 18.76 -8.12 -13.24
CA TYR A 109 18.42 -9.06 -12.17
C TYR A 109 19.64 -9.94 -11.85
N ASP A 110 20.18 -9.76 -10.66
CA ASP A 110 21.15 -10.66 -10.06
C ASP A 110 20.49 -11.48 -8.96
N PRO A 111 20.24 -12.78 -9.19
CA PRO A 111 19.61 -13.66 -8.19
C PRO A 111 20.50 -13.86 -6.94
N GLU A 112 21.79 -13.50 -6.99
CA GLU A 112 22.72 -13.59 -5.86
C GLU A 112 22.88 -12.24 -5.14
N ALA A 113 22.33 -11.13 -5.69
CA ALA A 113 22.34 -9.85 -5.03
C ALA A 113 21.44 -9.90 -3.78
N GLN A 114 22.01 -9.60 -2.62
CA GLN A 114 21.26 -9.53 -1.35
C GLN A 114 20.61 -8.16 -1.14
N ASP A 115 20.75 -7.26 -2.10
CA ASP A 115 20.23 -5.89 -2.00
C ASP A 115 18.79 -5.78 -2.49
N ALA A 116 17.99 -5.00 -1.81
CA ALA A 116 16.62 -4.71 -2.24
C ALA A 116 16.63 -3.87 -3.53
N TYR A 117 15.75 -4.22 -4.47
CA TYR A 117 15.54 -3.43 -5.69
C TYR A 117 14.76 -2.17 -5.38
N THR A 118 15.15 -1.04 -5.97
CA THR A 118 14.33 0.17 -5.97
C THR A 118 13.41 0.15 -7.20
N LEU A 119 12.10 0.14 -6.96
CA LEU A 119 11.07 0.04 -7.98
C LEU A 119 10.16 1.27 -7.91
N GLU A 120 9.77 1.80 -9.08
CA GLU A 120 8.72 2.82 -9.15
C GLU A 120 7.36 2.14 -9.10
N ALA A 121 6.52 2.51 -8.12
CA ALA A 121 5.20 1.97 -7.94
C ALA A 121 4.15 3.07 -7.84
N LEU A 122 2.98 2.81 -8.43
CA LEU A 122 1.77 3.61 -8.26
C LEU A 122 1.34 3.59 -6.80
N ILE A 123 0.93 4.73 -6.26
CA ILE A 123 0.36 4.86 -4.92
C ILE A 123 -0.82 5.84 -4.94
N TYR A 124 -1.77 5.66 -4.04
CA TYR A 124 -2.88 6.59 -3.79
C TYR A 124 -2.68 7.26 -2.44
N LEU A 125 -2.58 8.60 -2.42
CA LEU A 125 -2.39 9.41 -1.23
C LEU A 125 -3.65 10.20 -0.93
N SER A 126 -4.18 10.14 0.30
CA SER A 126 -5.39 10.86 0.65
C SER A 126 -5.17 12.38 0.66
N LEU A 127 -6.13 13.10 0.06
CA LEU A 127 -6.19 14.56 0.09
C LEU A 127 -7.05 15.09 1.24
N ARG A 128 -7.61 14.20 2.07
CA ARG A 128 -8.57 14.53 3.13
C ARG A 128 -7.89 14.70 4.49
N GLY A 129 -7.11 15.80 4.65
CA GLY A 129 -6.63 16.17 5.98
C GLY A 129 -7.76 16.59 6.95
N PRO A 130 -7.47 16.78 8.24
CA PRO A 130 -6.18 16.57 8.88
C PRO A 130 -5.82 15.09 9.05
N PHE A 131 -4.51 14.78 9.07
CA PHE A 131 -4.01 13.42 9.28
C PHE A 131 -3.83 13.14 10.78
N LYS A 132 -4.22 11.94 11.22
CA LYS A 132 -4.41 11.60 12.64
C LYS A 132 -3.85 10.21 12.97
N ASP A 133 -3.62 9.97 14.26
CA ASP A 133 -3.27 8.65 14.82
C ASP A 133 -4.50 7.92 15.40
N TRP A 134 -5.69 8.22 14.88
CA TRP A 134 -6.92 7.59 15.29
C TRP A 134 -7.93 7.50 14.13
N SER A 135 -8.87 6.56 14.24
CA SER A 135 -10.01 6.40 13.31
C SER A 135 -11.27 6.08 14.10
N PHE A 136 -12.42 6.47 13.56
CA PHE A 136 -13.73 6.03 14.03
C PHE A 136 -14.27 4.80 13.27
N ARG A 137 -13.45 4.22 12.38
CA ARG A 137 -13.80 3.09 11.51
C ARG A 137 -13.10 1.82 12.01
N GLU A 138 -13.66 1.22 13.05
CA GLU A 138 -13.08 0.02 13.68
C GLU A 138 -12.91 -1.14 12.68
N ASP A 139 -13.96 -1.43 11.90
CA ASP A 139 -13.94 -2.52 10.92
C ASP A 139 -12.86 -2.31 9.85
N TYR A 140 -12.68 -1.04 9.42
CA TYR A 140 -11.66 -0.68 8.46
C TYR A 140 -10.25 -0.84 9.03
N VAL A 141 -10.00 -0.32 10.24
CA VAL A 141 -8.69 -0.44 10.91
C VAL A 141 -8.36 -1.91 11.15
N THR A 142 -9.34 -2.71 11.58
CA THR A 142 -9.19 -4.16 11.76
C THR A 142 -8.81 -4.84 10.43
N LYS A 143 -9.47 -4.48 9.34
CA LYS A 143 -9.15 -5.02 8.01
C LYS A 143 -7.72 -4.67 7.60
N VAL A 144 -7.27 -3.42 7.79
CA VAL A 144 -5.90 -3.00 7.47
C VAL A 144 -4.88 -3.78 8.29
N ARG A 145 -5.10 -3.95 9.60
CA ARG A 145 -4.23 -4.75 10.49
C ARG A 145 -4.16 -6.21 10.05
N ASN A 146 -5.30 -6.81 9.74
CA ASN A 146 -5.35 -8.21 9.28
C ASN A 146 -4.65 -8.40 7.94
N GLY A 147 -4.85 -7.48 6.99
CA GLY A 147 -4.13 -7.49 5.71
C GLY A 147 -2.63 -7.37 5.89
N ALA A 148 -2.17 -6.42 6.71
CA ALA A 148 -0.76 -6.23 7.02
C ALA A 148 -0.12 -7.48 7.68
N ALA A 149 -0.81 -8.06 8.67
CA ALA A 149 -0.37 -9.31 9.32
C ALA A 149 -0.37 -10.49 8.33
N GLY A 150 -1.37 -10.56 7.45
CA GLY A 150 -1.52 -11.62 6.45
C GLY A 150 -0.39 -11.65 5.42
N ILE A 151 0.13 -10.48 5.01
CA ILE A 151 1.28 -10.39 4.10
C ILE A 151 2.63 -10.42 4.83
N GLY A 152 2.64 -10.33 6.16
CA GLY A 152 3.86 -10.42 6.98
C GLY A 152 4.72 -9.16 6.95
N VAL A 153 4.11 -7.97 7.07
CA VAL A 153 4.88 -6.73 7.22
C VAL A 153 5.72 -6.74 8.51
N ASP A 154 6.77 -5.94 8.56
CA ASP A 154 7.68 -5.88 9.69
C ASP A 154 7.05 -5.34 10.99
N ALA A 155 7.75 -5.53 12.10
CA ALA A 155 7.30 -5.08 13.42
C ALA A 155 7.12 -3.54 13.48
N HIS A 156 7.96 -2.77 12.76
CA HIS A 156 7.87 -1.32 12.73
C HIS A 156 6.55 -0.84 12.11
N THR A 157 6.16 -1.43 10.98
CA THR A 157 4.88 -1.12 10.32
C THR A 157 3.69 -1.58 11.16
N MET A 158 3.76 -2.80 11.75
CA MET A 158 2.73 -3.29 12.66
C MET A 158 2.57 -2.38 13.89
N ASP A 159 3.66 -1.87 14.46
CA ASP A 159 3.61 -0.93 15.58
C ASP A 159 2.92 0.38 15.21
N GLN A 160 3.17 0.91 14.00
CA GLN A 160 2.45 2.09 13.52
C GLN A 160 0.94 1.82 13.45
N LEU A 161 0.54 0.70 12.85
CA LEU A 161 -0.87 0.29 12.76
C LEU A 161 -1.51 0.08 14.13
N ASN A 162 -0.80 -0.53 15.08
CA ASN A 162 -1.30 -0.81 16.42
C ASN A 162 -1.46 0.46 17.28
N ARG A 163 -0.69 1.52 17.00
CA ARG A 163 -0.83 2.84 17.65
C ARG A 163 -2.05 3.62 17.19
N ILE A 164 -2.64 3.28 16.02
CA ILE A 164 -3.89 3.90 15.57
C ILE A 164 -4.98 3.59 16.60
N GLN A 165 -5.49 4.63 17.26
CA GLN A 165 -6.58 4.50 18.22
C GLN A 165 -7.91 4.38 17.48
N VAL A 166 -8.74 3.44 17.90
CA VAL A 166 -10.14 3.36 17.45
C VAL A 166 -11.00 4.08 18.46
N ILE A 167 -11.67 5.16 18.02
CA ILE A 167 -12.59 5.92 18.86
C ILE A 167 -14.04 5.76 18.35
N PRO A 168 -15.03 5.56 19.22
CA PRO A 168 -16.43 5.47 18.81
C PRO A 168 -16.90 6.74 18.10
N ASN A 169 -17.75 6.59 17.08
CA ASN A 169 -18.33 7.69 16.30
C ASN A 169 -19.00 8.79 17.16
N ALA A 170 -19.50 8.44 18.34
CA ALA A 170 -20.17 9.39 19.25
C ALA A 170 -19.24 10.51 19.78
N ASN A 171 -17.90 10.35 19.61
CA ASN A 171 -16.91 11.30 20.12
C ASN A 171 -16.24 12.13 19.00
N VAL A 172 -16.74 12.04 17.77
CA VAL A 172 -16.25 12.82 16.62
C VAL A 172 -17.18 14.01 16.44
N ALA A 173 -17.06 14.99 17.31
CA ALA A 173 -17.73 16.30 17.21
C ALA A 173 -16.73 17.39 16.82
#